data_8b01f4de022d0346ee14a490c513e559
#
_entry.id   8b01f4de022d0346ee14a490c513e559
#
_cell.length_a   1.000
_cell.length_b   1.000
_cell.length_c   1.000
_cell.angle_alpha   90.00
_cell.angle_beta   90.00
_cell.angle_gamma   90.00
#
_symmetry.space_group_name_H-M   'P 1'
#
loop_
_entity.id
_entity.type
_entity.pdbx_description
1 polymer ?
#
loop_
_entity_poly.entity_id
_entity_poly.type
_entity_poly.pdbx_seq_one_letter_code
_entity_poly.pdbx_strand_id
1 'polypeptide(L)'
;MELNALILNCTLKKSPEESNTEGLINMVRTHFDELDVESELIRPVDYEIPFGVVSDMGDGDQWPQILEKVKAADMLIMAMSIWFGVRSSVAQMVIERLDGTYNETNDAGQYPLYNKVGGVIVTGNEDGAHACAETTLFNLTHLGFAIPPNADTYWVGDAGPGPSFLEANGQNHPYTQKTSTWMAHNVVHLARILKQNPIPPDGNTVRGWEHMAHVG
;
A
#
# COMPACT_ATOMS: atom_id res chain seq x y z
N MET A 1 10.69 19.30 -5.72
CA MET A 1 9.50 19.17 -4.83
C MET A 1 9.68 17.85 -4.10
N GLU A 2 9.79 17.92 -2.81
CA GLU A 2 10.03 16.77 -1.94
C GLU A 2 8.80 15.85 -1.93
N LEU A 3 9.01 14.56 -2.14
CA LEU A 3 7.97 13.52 -2.08
C LEU A 3 8.30 12.58 -0.95
N ASN A 4 7.25 12.04 -0.33
CA ASN A 4 7.39 11.01 0.69
C ASN A 4 6.53 9.78 0.37
N ALA A 5 7.04 8.62 0.71
CA ALA A 5 6.36 7.34 0.59
C ALA A 5 6.18 6.69 1.97
N LEU A 6 4.99 6.22 2.27
CA LEU A 6 4.77 5.30 3.38
C LEU A 6 4.69 3.87 2.85
N ILE A 7 5.46 2.98 3.43
CA ILE A 7 5.47 1.56 3.09
C ILE A 7 4.92 0.78 4.28
N LEU A 8 3.80 0.08 4.10
CA LEU A 8 3.25 -0.80 5.12
C LEU A 8 3.67 -2.24 4.84
N ASN A 9 4.63 -2.74 5.62
CA ASN A 9 5.06 -4.13 5.57
C ASN A 9 4.08 -5.01 6.35
N CYS A 10 3.11 -5.57 5.65
CA CYS A 10 2.06 -6.43 6.19
C CYS A 10 2.53 -7.88 6.39
N THR A 11 3.79 -8.05 6.81
CA THR A 11 4.30 -9.34 7.30
C THR A 11 3.56 -9.78 8.57
N LEU A 12 3.55 -11.09 8.84
CA LEU A 12 3.03 -11.65 10.11
C LEU A 12 4.08 -11.64 11.23
N LYS A 13 5.32 -11.24 10.92
CA LYS A 13 6.45 -11.26 11.85
C LYS A 13 6.63 -9.89 12.50
N LYS A 14 6.60 -9.87 13.84
CA LYS A 14 6.92 -8.65 14.60
C LYS A 14 8.40 -8.29 14.48
N SER A 15 8.70 -7.02 14.61
CA SER A 15 10.09 -6.54 14.75
C SER A 15 10.72 -7.11 16.03
N PRO A 16 12.00 -7.49 16.01
CA PRO A 16 12.98 -7.36 14.92
C PRO A 16 13.13 -8.62 14.04
N GLU A 17 12.14 -9.51 13.99
CA GLU A 17 12.25 -10.71 13.17
C GLU A 17 12.48 -10.38 11.68
N GLU A 18 13.35 -11.15 11.03
CA GLU A 18 13.65 -10.96 9.61
C GLU A 18 12.44 -11.22 8.73
N SER A 19 12.14 -10.28 7.85
CA SER A 19 11.01 -10.34 6.93
C SER A 19 11.47 -10.49 5.48
N ASN A 20 11.05 -11.55 4.81
CA ASN A 20 11.30 -11.76 3.38
C ASN A 20 10.67 -10.64 2.53
N THR A 21 9.49 -10.18 2.90
CA THR A 21 8.83 -9.05 2.24
C THR A 21 9.66 -7.76 2.37
N GLU A 22 10.30 -7.54 3.52
CA GLU A 22 11.18 -6.39 3.70
C GLU A 22 12.44 -6.46 2.81
N GLY A 23 12.92 -7.65 2.49
CA GLY A 23 13.99 -7.81 1.52
C GLY A 23 13.64 -7.21 0.15
N LEU A 24 12.41 -7.45 -0.35
CA LEU A 24 11.94 -6.84 -1.59
C LEU A 24 11.60 -5.35 -1.43
N ILE A 25 11.06 -4.95 -0.28
CA ILE A 25 10.84 -3.53 0.04
C ILE A 25 12.15 -2.75 -0.07
N ASN A 26 13.25 -3.28 0.44
CA ASN A 26 14.55 -2.60 0.42
C ASN A 26 15.07 -2.38 -1.02
N MET A 27 14.75 -3.25 -1.97
CA MET A 27 15.04 -3.01 -3.39
C MET A 27 14.27 -1.78 -3.91
N VAL A 28 12.98 -1.68 -3.59
CA VAL A 28 12.16 -0.53 -4.00
C VAL A 28 12.62 0.75 -3.32
N ARG A 29 13.00 0.70 -2.04
CA ARG A 29 13.55 1.84 -1.30
C ARG A 29 14.84 2.36 -1.90
N THR A 30 15.73 1.47 -2.35
CA THR A 30 16.95 1.89 -3.09
C THR A 30 16.58 2.75 -4.30
N HIS A 31 15.56 2.38 -5.06
CA HIS A 31 15.09 3.20 -6.19
C HIS A 31 14.43 4.51 -5.73
N PHE A 32 13.72 4.52 -4.60
CA PHE A 32 13.18 5.76 -4.05
C PHE A 32 14.31 6.72 -3.63
N ASP A 33 15.37 6.21 -2.99
CA ASP A 33 16.54 7.01 -2.64
C ASP A 33 17.23 7.61 -3.90
N GLU A 34 17.37 6.82 -4.97
CA GLU A 34 17.91 7.27 -6.28
C GLU A 34 17.02 8.34 -6.95
N LEU A 35 15.74 8.39 -6.60
CA LEU A 35 14.74 9.32 -7.12
C LEU A 35 14.48 10.53 -6.18
N ASP A 36 15.29 10.70 -5.14
CA ASP A 36 15.13 11.74 -4.11
C ASP A 36 13.75 11.69 -3.41
N VAL A 37 13.28 10.49 -3.06
CA VAL A 37 12.04 10.26 -2.32
C VAL A 37 12.35 9.70 -0.93
N GLU A 38 11.92 10.41 0.11
CA GLU A 38 11.97 9.91 1.48
C GLU A 38 10.95 8.77 1.67
N SER A 39 11.35 7.67 2.31
CA SER A 39 10.48 6.54 2.58
C SER A 39 10.48 6.12 4.03
N GLU A 40 9.28 6.05 4.63
CA GLU A 40 9.06 5.48 5.97
C GLU A 40 8.53 4.05 5.84
N LEU A 41 9.06 3.14 6.66
CA LEU A 41 8.62 1.75 6.74
C LEU A 41 7.94 1.50 8.09
N ILE A 42 6.71 0.96 8.05
CA ILE A 42 5.95 0.53 9.24
C ILE A 42 5.54 -0.93 9.07
N ARG A 43 5.66 -1.72 10.14
CA ARG A 43 5.04 -3.04 10.26
C ARG A 43 3.75 -2.93 11.09
N PRO A 44 2.56 -3.00 10.51
CA PRO A 44 1.31 -2.89 11.29
C PRO A 44 1.19 -3.94 12.40
N VAL A 45 1.80 -5.11 12.23
CA VAL A 45 1.80 -6.18 13.25
C VAL A 45 2.51 -5.78 14.56
N ASP A 46 3.32 -4.72 14.56
CA ASP A 46 3.98 -4.19 15.76
C ASP A 46 3.04 -3.34 16.63
N TYR A 47 1.87 -2.99 16.10
CA TYR A 47 0.88 -2.11 16.72
C TYR A 47 -0.34 -2.90 17.20
N GLU A 48 -0.99 -2.41 18.24
CA GLU A 48 -2.29 -2.92 18.68
C GLU A 48 -3.39 -2.29 17.81
N ILE A 49 -3.87 -3.05 16.82
CA ILE A 49 -4.88 -2.61 15.86
C ILE A 49 -6.09 -3.55 15.96
N PRO A 50 -7.19 -3.12 16.55
CA PRO A 50 -8.43 -3.89 16.57
C PRO A 50 -8.99 -4.09 15.15
N PHE A 51 -9.61 -5.23 14.89
CA PHE A 51 -10.36 -5.47 13.66
C PHE A 51 -11.56 -4.51 13.58
N GLY A 52 -11.81 -3.94 12.41
CA GLY A 52 -12.91 -3.03 12.18
C GLY A 52 -12.78 -2.24 10.89
N VAL A 53 -13.81 -1.45 10.57
CA VAL A 53 -13.94 -0.66 9.34
C VAL A 53 -14.10 0.84 9.61
N VAL A 54 -13.57 1.30 10.73
CA VAL A 54 -13.60 2.72 11.10
C VAL A 54 -12.19 3.25 11.35
N SER A 55 -12.01 4.56 11.22
CA SER A 55 -10.71 5.21 11.38
C SER A 55 -10.17 5.15 12.82
N ASP A 56 -11.05 5.08 13.82
CA ASP A 56 -10.70 5.01 15.23
C ASP A 56 -11.69 4.10 15.98
N MET A 57 -11.19 3.07 16.62
CA MET A 57 -11.96 2.12 17.44
C MET A 57 -11.97 2.50 18.93
N GLY A 58 -11.37 3.61 19.31
CA GLY A 58 -11.31 4.10 20.68
C GLY A 58 -10.08 3.67 21.47
N ASP A 59 -10.24 3.54 22.78
CA ASP A 59 -9.12 3.32 23.70
C ASP A 59 -8.27 2.10 23.34
N GLY A 60 -6.95 2.33 23.22
CA GLY A 60 -5.97 1.30 22.89
C GLY A 60 -5.76 1.05 21.40
N ASP A 61 -6.57 1.62 20.52
CA ASP A 61 -6.36 1.54 19.07
C ASP A 61 -5.17 2.39 18.64
N GLN A 62 -4.17 1.75 18.06
CA GLN A 62 -2.98 2.44 17.53
C GLN A 62 -3.06 2.71 16.02
N TRP A 63 -4.15 2.30 15.37
CA TRP A 63 -4.35 2.58 13.96
C TRP A 63 -4.41 4.07 13.60
N PRO A 64 -5.05 4.96 14.37
CA PRO A 64 -5.12 6.38 14.03
C PRO A 64 -3.76 7.02 13.75
N GLN A 65 -2.71 6.64 14.49
CA GLN A 65 -1.36 7.18 14.26
C GLN A 65 -0.75 6.71 12.93
N ILE A 66 -1.09 5.49 12.46
CA ILE A 66 -0.68 4.99 11.14
C ILE A 66 -1.49 5.68 10.06
N LEU A 67 -2.80 5.83 10.26
CA LEU A 67 -3.70 6.48 9.32
C LEU A 67 -3.29 7.94 9.04
N GLU A 68 -2.88 8.69 10.07
CA GLU A 68 -2.38 10.06 9.87
C GLU A 68 -1.12 10.08 8.99
N LYS A 69 -0.22 9.10 9.11
CA LYS A 69 0.94 8.96 8.22
C LYS A 69 0.51 8.60 6.79
N VAL A 70 -0.49 7.73 6.61
CA VAL A 70 -1.09 7.46 5.29
C VAL A 70 -1.66 8.74 4.66
N LYS A 71 -2.37 9.53 5.45
CA LYS A 71 -2.93 10.82 4.99
C LYS A 71 -1.85 11.85 4.68
N ALA A 72 -0.72 11.82 5.36
CA ALA A 72 0.40 12.74 5.12
C ALA A 72 1.28 12.34 3.93
N ALA A 73 1.37 11.06 3.60
CA ALA A 73 2.22 10.57 2.51
C ALA A 73 1.68 10.93 1.13
N ASP A 74 2.60 11.13 0.16
CA ASP A 74 2.26 11.29 -1.26
C ASP A 74 2.01 9.92 -1.94
N MET A 75 2.64 8.87 -1.41
CA MET A 75 2.53 7.50 -1.92
C MET A 75 2.31 6.51 -0.78
N LEU A 76 1.44 5.53 -1.01
CA LEU A 76 1.25 4.37 -0.12
C LEU A 76 1.65 3.10 -0.85
N ILE A 77 2.61 2.37 -0.30
CA ILE A 77 3.03 1.07 -0.80
C ILE A 77 2.57 -0.02 0.17
N MET A 78 1.67 -0.87 -0.29
CA MET A 78 1.20 -2.03 0.46
C MET A 78 2.08 -3.23 0.15
N ALA A 79 2.86 -3.69 1.11
CA ALA A 79 3.76 -4.82 0.95
C ALA A 79 3.28 -6.02 1.78
N MET A 80 3.19 -7.22 1.16
CA MET A 80 2.57 -8.37 1.79
C MET A 80 3.16 -9.70 1.34
N SER A 81 2.94 -10.73 2.17
CA SER A 81 3.20 -12.12 1.82
C SER A 81 1.92 -12.81 1.30
N ILE A 82 2.13 -13.82 0.44
CA ILE A 82 1.06 -14.71 -0.03
C ILE A 82 0.80 -15.78 1.03
N TRP A 83 -0.46 -16.05 1.32
CA TRP A 83 -0.93 -17.14 2.15
C TRP A 83 -2.16 -17.79 1.52
N PHE A 84 -2.05 -19.06 1.12
CA PHE A 84 -3.12 -19.80 0.44
C PHE A 84 -3.70 -19.05 -0.77
N GLY A 85 -2.83 -18.47 -1.59
CA GLY A 85 -3.20 -17.77 -2.81
C GLY A 85 -3.72 -16.35 -2.62
N VAL A 86 -3.79 -15.84 -1.38
CA VAL A 86 -4.30 -14.50 -1.07
C VAL A 86 -3.33 -13.72 -0.18
N ARG A 87 -3.61 -12.42 -0.03
CA ARG A 87 -2.82 -11.52 0.85
C ARG A 87 -2.89 -11.92 2.31
N SER A 88 -1.86 -11.59 3.07
CA SER A 88 -1.79 -11.82 4.51
C SER A 88 -2.97 -11.19 5.27
N SER A 89 -3.33 -11.76 6.42
CA SER A 89 -4.37 -11.21 7.30
C SER A 89 -4.07 -9.79 7.75
N VAL A 90 -2.80 -9.44 7.96
CA VAL A 90 -2.38 -8.07 8.29
C VAL A 90 -2.68 -7.11 7.15
N ALA A 91 -2.43 -7.50 5.89
CA ALA A 91 -2.78 -6.66 4.74
C ALA A 91 -4.30 -6.50 4.59
N GLN A 92 -5.07 -7.57 4.87
CA GLN A 92 -6.52 -7.52 4.85
C GLN A 92 -7.04 -6.58 5.94
N MET A 93 -6.55 -6.69 7.17
CA MET A 93 -6.88 -5.79 8.28
C MET A 93 -6.60 -4.33 7.92
N VAL A 94 -5.43 -4.02 7.35
CA VAL A 94 -5.08 -2.66 6.92
C VAL A 94 -6.10 -2.12 5.92
N ILE A 95 -6.49 -2.90 4.91
CA ILE A 95 -7.51 -2.49 3.93
C ILE A 95 -8.85 -2.20 4.62
N GLU A 96 -9.29 -3.06 5.53
CA GLU A 96 -10.54 -2.87 6.28
C GLU A 96 -10.46 -1.61 7.16
N ARG A 97 -9.33 -1.33 7.78
CA ARG A 97 -9.14 -0.12 8.57
C ARG A 97 -9.06 1.16 7.70
N LEU A 98 -8.53 1.07 6.48
CA LEU A 98 -8.55 2.18 5.52
C LEU A 98 -9.97 2.51 5.04
N ASP A 99 -10.90 1.55 5.03
CA ASP A 99 -12.31 1.78 4.68
C ASP A 99 -12.96 2.87 5.54
N GLY A 100 -12.52 3.03 6.79
CA GLY A 100 -12.99 4.09 7.69
C GLY A 100 -12.87 5.50 7.09
N THR A 101 -11.95 5.72 6.16
CA THR A 101 -11.77 7.02 5.48
C THR A 101 -12.94 7.43 4.58
N TYR A 102 -13.84 6.50 4.23
CA TYR A 102 -15.07 6.83 3.50
C TYR A 102 -16.02 7.75 4.28
N ASN A 103 -15.86 7.84 5.60
CA ASN A 103 -16.64 8.75 6.45
C ASN A 103 -15.97 10.13 6.61
N GLU A 104 -14.89 10.37 5.91
CA GLU A 104 -14.09 11.58 6.02
C GLU A 104 -13.97 12.30 4.67
N THR A 105 -13.71 13.60 4.70
CA THR A 105 -13.41 14.38 3.50
C THR A 105 -12.19 15.26 3.74
N ASN A 106 -11.42 15.53 2.69
CA ASN A 106 -10.42 16.60 2.69
C ASN A 106 -11.09 17.97 2.56
N ASP A 107 -10.29 19.05 2.64
CA ASP A 107 -10.78 20.44 2.54
C ASP A 107 -11.50 20.74 1.21
N ALA A 108 -11.20 20.00 0.15
CA ALA A 108 -11.85 20.11 -1.14
C ALA A 108 -13.19 19.33 -1.23
N GLY A 109 -13.57 18.58 -0.19
CA GLY A 109 -14.75 17.75 -0.14
C GLY A 109 -14.62 16.40 -0.86
N GLN A 110 -13.41 16.00 -1.23
CA GLN A 110 -13.09 14.68 -1.78
C GLN A 110 -12.74 13.71 -0.65
N TYR A 111 -12.69 12.39 -0.92
CA TYR A 111 -12.12 11.45 0.03
C TYR A 111 -10.68 11.82 0.39
N PRO A 112 -10.23 11.59 1.64
CA PRO A 112 -8.95 12.14 2.13
C PRO A 112 -7.71 11.55 1.45
N LEU A 113 -7.86 10.41 0.75
CA LEU A 113 -6.75 9.73 0.07
C LEU A 113 -6.65 10.08 -1.43
N TYR A 114 -7.46 11.01 -1.91
CA TYR A 114 -7.31 11.56 -3.27
C TYR A 114 -5.96 12.25 -3.46
N ASN A 115 -5.49 12.24 -4.71
CA ASN A 115 -4.21 12.84 -5.12
C ASN A 115 -2.97 12.16 -4.56
N LYS A 116 -3.12 10.97 -4.01
CA LYS A 116 -2.03 10.08 -3.60
C LYS A 116 -1.88 8.92 -4.57
N VAL A 117 -0.70 8.29 -4.59
CA VAL A 117 -0.42 7.17 -5.49
C VAL A 117 -0.27 5.88 -4.70
N GLY A 118 -0.88 4.82 -5.21
CA GLY A 118 -0.81 3.48 -4.63
C GLY A 118 0.13 2.54 -5.38
N GLY A 119 0.81 1.66 -4.65
CA GLY A 119 1.62 0.58 -5.20
C GLY A 119 1.60 -0.67 -4.32
N VAL A 120 2.01 -1.81 -4.88
CA VAL A 120 1.95 -3.11 -4.20
C VAL A 120 3.24 -3.90 -4.35
N ILE A 121 3.70 -4.53 -3.26
CA ILE A 121 4.84 -5.44 -3.22
C ILE A 121 4.35 -6.78 -2.68
N VAL A 122 4.69 -7.89 -3.38
CA VAL A 122 4.25 -9.23 -2.96
C VAL A 122 5.42 -10.20 -2.94
N THR A 123 5.50 -11.02 -1.88
CA THR A 123 6.46 -12.13 -1.79
C THR A 123 5.76 -13.42 -1.37
N GLY A 124 6.22 -14.55 -1.88
CA GLY A 124 5.70 -15.86 -1.45
C GLY A 124 6.37 -17.03 -2.14
N ASN A 125 6.02 -18.24 -1.68
CA ASN A 125 6.46 -19.53 -2.23
C ASN A 125 5.27 -20.35 -2.71
N GLU A 126 4.25 -19.70 -3.21
CA GLU A 126 3.03 -20.29 -3.75
C GLU A 126 2.37 -19.35 -4.75
N ASP A 127 1.44 -19.84 -5.54
CA ASP A 127 0.65 -19.02 -6.44
C ASP A 127 -0.18 -17.97 -5.69
N GLY A 128 -0.45 -16.85 -6.33
CA GLY A 128 -1.34 -15.83 -5.77
C GLY A 128 -0.79 -14.40 -5.82
N ALA A 129 0.42 -14.17 -6.35
CA ALA A 129 0.98 -12.82 -6.44
C ALA A 129 0.04 -11.87 -7.20
N HIS A 130 -0.51 -12.31 -8.33
CA HIS A 130 -1.45 -11.51 -9.11
C HIS A 130 -2.75 -11.27 -8.35
N ALA A 131 -3.32 -12.29 -7.69
CA ALA A 131 -4.54 -12.13 -6.91
C ALA A 131 -4.35 -11.15 -5.72
N CYS A 132 -3.19 -11.20 -5.06
CA CYS A 132 -2.82 -10.23 -4.04
C CYS A 132 -2.70 -8.81 -4.60
N ALA A 133 -2.02 -8.65 -5.73
CA ALA A 133 -1.80 -7.34 -6.35
C ALA A 133 -3.11 -6.75 -6.88
N GLU A 134 -3.87 -7.48 -7.71
CA GLU A 134 -5.10 -6.98 -8.33
C GLU A 134 -6.14 -6.56 -7.31
N THR A 135 -6.39 -7.39 -6.28
CA THR A 135 -7.39 -7.08 -5.26
C THR A 135 -6.95 -5.91 -4.38
N THR A 136 -5.65 -5.76 -4.11
CA THR A 136 -5.14 -4.63 -3.33
C THR A 136 -5.16 -3.33 -4.15
N LEU A 137 -4.73 -3.36 -5.41
CA LEU A 137 -4.80 -2.21 -6.30
C LEU A 137 -6.23 -1.74 -6.52
N PHE A 138 -7.19 -2.69 -6.68
CA PHE A 138 -8.62 -2.37 -6.74
C PHE A 138 -9.07 -1.63 -5.47
N ASN A 139 -8.74 -2.14 -4.28
CA ASN A 139 -9.10 -1.48 -3.03
C ASN A 139 -8.50 -0.07 -2.94
N LEU A 140 -7.20 0.09 -3.27
CA LEU A 140 -6.54 1.40 -3.25
C LEU A 140 -7.21 2.38 -4.20
N THR A 141 -7.60 1.94 -5.41
CA THR A 141 -8.32 2.78 -6.38
C THR A 141 -9.65 3.30 -5.80
N HIS A 142 -10.42 2.42 -5.16
CA HIS A 142 -11.69 2.80 -4.55
C HIS A 142 -11.50 3.73 -3.34
N LEU A 143 -10.41 3.58 -2.58
CA LEU A 143 -10.05 4.48 -1.49
C LEU A 143 -9.59 5.89 -1.96
N GLY A 144 -9.39 6.08 -3.27
CA GLY A 144 -9.04 7.38 -3.85
C GLY A 144 -7.60 7.50 -4.36
N PHE A 145 -6.78 6.45 -4.21
CA PHE A 145 -5.43 6.45 -4.77
C PHE A 145 -5.43 6.34 -6.29
N ALA A 146 -4.57 7.09 -6.95
CA ALA A 146 -4.25 6.91 -8.36
C ALA A 146 -3.25 5.76 -8.53
N ILE A 147 -3.47 4.93 -9.54
CA ILE A 147 -2.64 3.75 -9.82
C ILE A 147 -1.96 3.91 -11.17
N PRO A 148 -0.63 4.00 -11.24
CA PRO A 148 0.12 4.08 -12.50
C PRO A 148 0.24 2.70 -13.17
N PRO A 149 0.69 2.64 -14.44
CA PRO A 149 1.10 1.38 -15.07
C PRO A 149 2.20 0.69 -14.25
N ASN A 150 2.17 -0.65 -14.19
CA ASN A 150 3.13 -1.47 -13.42
C ASN A 150 3.29 -0.98 -11.98
N ALA A 151 2.16 -0.75 -11.30
CA ALA A 151 2.12 -0.31 -9.91
C ALA A 151 2.45 -1.41 -8.90
N ASP A 152 2.85 -2.58 -9.37
CA ASP A 152 3.19 -3.72 -8.55
C ASP A 152 4.56 -4.32 -8.90
N THR A 153 5.17 -4.93 -7.90
CA THR A 153 6.30 -5.84 -8.07
C THR A 153 6.12 -7.05 -7.17
N TYR A 154 6.61 -8.20 -7.62
CA TYR A 154 6.52 -9.41 -6.84
C TYR A 154 7.71 -10.34 -7.07
N TRP A 155 7.89 -11.24 -6.11
CA TRP A 155 8.74 -12.41 -6.22
C TRP A 155 7.99 -13.63 -5.71
N VAL A 156 7.99 -14.69 -6.51
CA VAL A 156 7.42 -16.00 -6.15
C VAL A 156 8.49 -17.05 -6.33
N GLY A 157 8.82 -17.73 -5.24
CA GLY A 157 9.72 -18.89 -5.24
C GLY A 157 9.00 -20.17 -5.65
N ASP A 158 9.75 -21.27 -5.66
CA ASP A 158 9.18 -22.59 -5.91
C ASP A 158 8.12 -22.95 -4.86
N ALA A 159 6.98 -23.44 -5.33
CA ALA A 159 5.85 -23.76 -4.47
C ALA A 159 6.21 -24.88 -3.46
N GLY A 160 5.75 -24.75 -2.22
CA GLY A 160 6.01 -25.67 -1.13
C GLY A 160 7.22 -25.29 -0.28
N PRO A 161 8.06 -26.23 0.18
CA PRO A 161 9.15 -25.95 1.12
C PRO A 161 10.42 -25.37 0.47
N GLY A 162 10.28 -24.64 -0.63
CA GLY A 162 11.39 -23.95 -1.29
C GLY A 162 11.94 -22.80 -0.44
N PRO A 163 13.17 -22.29 -0.76
CA PRO A 163 13.76 -21.16 -0.07
C PRO A 163 12.92 -19.91 -0.25
N SER A 164 12.80 -19.11 0.80
CA SER A 164 12.10 -17.83 0.76
C SER A 164 12.97 -16.75 0.09
N PHE A 165 12.43 -15.55 -0.12
CA PHE A 165 13.06 -14.48 -0.90
C PHE A 165 14.53 -14.22 -0.53
N LEU A 166 14.83 -14.08 0.76
CA LEU A 166 16.21 -13.80 1.21
C LEU A 166 17.14 -15.01 1.01
N GLU A 167 16.66 -16.20 1.37
CA GLU A 167 17.43 -17.45 1.22
C GLU A 167 17.69 -17.80 -0.25
N ALA A 168 16.71 -17.51 -1.13
CA ALA A 168 16.81 -17.71 -2.58
C ALA A 168 17.64 -16.64 -3.29
N ASN A 169 18.14 -15.63 -2.57
CA ASN A 169 18.72 -14.43 -3.18
C ASN A 169 17.78 -13.79 -4.22
N GLY A 170 16.50 -13.66 -3.89
CA GLY A 170 15.45 -13.16 -4.77
C GLY A 170 15.71 -11.77 -5.34
N GLN A 171 16.55 -10.96 -4.66
CA GLN A 171 17.03 -9.67 -5.15
C GLN A 171 17.83 -9.77 -6.47
N ASN A 172 18.35 -10.94 -6.81
CA ASN A 172 19.08 -11.18 -8.05
C ASN A 172 18.18 -11.69 -9.19
N HIS A 173 16.88 -11.88 -8.92
CA HIS A 173 15.95 -12.37 -9.93
C HIS A 173 15.65 -11.27 -10.98
N PRO A 174 15.99 -11.48 -12.28
CA PRO A 174 15.95 -10.40 -13.29
C PRO A 174 14.57 -9.78 -13.48
N TYR A 175 13.51 -10.59 -13.41
CA TYR A 175 12.13 -10.09 -13.54
C TYR A 175 11.75 -9.19 -12.36
N THR A 176 12.10 -9.60 -11.14
CA THR A 176 11.84 -8.83 -9.91
C THR A 176 12.62 -7.51 -9.91
N GLN A 177 13.89 -7.51 -10.33
CA GLN A 177 14.67 -6.29 -10.52
C GLN A 177 13.99 -5.33 -11.49
N LYS A 178 13.58 -5.83 -12.66
CA LYS A 178 12.89 -5.04 -13.66
C LYS A 178 11.58 -4.43 -13.12
N THR A 179 10.72 -5.25 -12.49
CA THR A 179 9.42 -4.79 -12.02
C THR A 179 9.51 -3.85 -10.84
N SER A 180 10.48 -4.05 -9.92
CA SER A 180 10.73 -3.12 -8.81
C SER A 180 11.20 -1.75 -9.31
N THR A 181 12.07 -1.71 -10.33
CA THR A 181 12.49 -0.48 -10.99
C THR A 181 11.30 0.23 -11.64
N TRP A 182 10.50 -0.49 -12.45
CA TRP A 182 9.36 0.11 -13.14
C TRP A 182 8.31 0.65 -12.15
N MET A 183 7.98 -0.14 -11.13
CA MET A 183 7.05 0.28 -10.09
C MET A 183 7.52 1.58 -9.43
N ALA A 184 8.75 1.63 -8.93
CA ALA A 184 9.28 2.80 -8.24
C ALA A 184 9.23 4.05 -9.13
N HIS A 185 9.72 3.96 -10.38
CA HIS A 185 9.70 5.10 -11.31
C HIS A 185 8.29 5.58 -11.65
N ASN A 186 7.35 4.64 -11.86
CA ASN A 186 5.99 5.00 -12.26
C ASN A 186 5.19 5.62 -11.11
N VAL A 187 5.29 5.08 -9.90
CA VAL A 187 4.59 5.67 -8.74
C VAL A 187 5.15 7.05 -8.41
N VAL A 188 6.46 7.24 -8.44
CA VAL A 188 7.10 8.54 -8.20
C VAL A 188 6.73 9.55 -9.28
N HIS A 189 6.74 9.15 -10.55
CA HIS A 189 6.35 10.04 -11.65
C HIS A 189 4.91 10.53 -11.50
N LEU A 190 3.97 9.62 -11.24
CA LEU A 190 2.56 9.98 -11.07
C LEU A 190 2.36 10.85 -9.82
N ALA A 191 3.05 10.56 -8.71
CA ALA A 191 2.99 11.38 -7.50
C ALA A 191 3.47 12.82 -7.75
N ARG A 192 4.55 13.01 -8.53
CA ARG A 192 5.00 14.34 -8.95
C ARG A 192 3.95 15.09 -9.76
N ILE A 193 3.27 14.40 -10.69
CA ILE A 193 2.20 14.99 -11.49
C ILE A 193 1.04 15.42 -10.60
N LEU A 194 0.54 14.54 -9.73
CA LEU A 194 -0.61 14.84 -8.88
C LEU A 194 -0.33 15.92 -7.85
N LYS A 195 0.90 15.98 -7.33
CA LYS A 195 1.30 17.05 -6.40
C LYS A 195 1.30 18.43 -7.07
N GLN A 196 1.58 18.51 -8.37
CA GLN A 196 1.55 19.74 -9.17
C GLN A 196 0.18 20.01 -9.77
N ASN A 197 -0.54 18.98 -10.15
CA ASN A 197 -1.81 19.05 -10.85
C ASN A 197 -2.80 18.07 -10.19
N PRO A 198 -3.37 18.42 -9.03
CA PRO A 198 -4.30 17.54 -8.33
C PRO A 198 -5.58 17.34 -9.15
N ILE A 199 -6.20 16.19 -8.96
CA ILE A 199 -7.53 15.88 -9.51
C ILE A 199 -8.50 16.94 -8.96
N PRO A 200 -9.18 17.72 -9.85
CA PRO A 200 -10.05 18.78 -9.39
C PRO A 200 -11.25 18.23 -8.63
N PRO A 201 -11.79 18.97 -7.63
CA PRO A 201 -12.96 18.56 -6.89
C PRO A 201 -14.25 18.61 -7.71
N ASP A 202 -14.26 19.32 -8.83
CA ASP A 202 -15.43 19.45 -9.69
C ASP A 202 -15.85 18.08 -10.24
N GLY A 203 -17.05 17.63 -9.88
CA GLY A 203 -17.56 16.29 -10.18
C GLY A 203 -16.98 15.16 -9.31
N ASN A 204 -16.07 15.44 -8.38
CA ASN A 204 -15.39 14.43 -7.54
C ASN A 204 -15.53 14.70 -6.03
N THR A 205 -16.58 15.37 -5.61
CA THR A 205 -16.86 15.60 -4.19
C THR A 205 -17.85 14.58 -3.64
N VAL A 206 -17.72 14.25 -2.36
CA VAL A 206 -18.67 13.39 -1.64
C VAL A 206 -19.99 14.13 -1.38
N ARG A 207 -19.94 15.45 -1.20
CA ARG A 207 -21.12 16.30 -0.95
C ARG A 207 -22.04 16.31 -2.16
N GLY A 208 -23.32 16.09 -1.92
CA GLY A 208 -24.37 16.08 -2.95
C GLY A 208 -24.90 14.70 -3.31
N TRP A 209 -24.18 13.62 -2.93
CA TRP A 209 -24.63 12.24 -3.12
C TRP A 209 -25.26 11.64 -1.85
N GLU A 210 -25.17 12.34 -0.73
CA GLU A 210 -25.72 11.92 0.58
C GLU A 210 -27.26 11.67 0.55
N HIS A 211 -27.97 12.33 -0.37
CA HIS A 211 -29.41 12.13 -0.54
C HIS A 211 -29.76 10.89 -1.37
N MET A 212 -28.82 10.26 -2.06
CA MET A 212 -29.06 9.06 -2.87
C MET A 212 -28.87 7.75 -2.09
N ALA A 213 -28.18 7.79 -0.95
CA ALA A 213 -27.93 6.61 -0.10
C ALA A 213 -29.18 6.09 0.65
N HIS A 214 -30.31 6.82 0.60
CA HIS A 214 -31.56 6.45 1.27
C HIS A 214 -32.63 5.96 0.31
N VAL A 215 -32.34 5.69 -0.95
CA VAL A 215 -33.26 5.17 -1.95
C VAL A 215 -32.78 3.77 -2.40
N GLY A 216 -32.83 2.82 -1.48
CA GLY A 216 -32.53 1.41 -1.70
C GLY A 216 -33.29 0.54 -0.71
#